data_2f5beb9044a04e42e3e2f8be15670ece
#
_entry.id   2f5beb9044a04e42e3e2f8be15670ece
#
_cell.length_a   1.000
_cell.length_b   1.000
_cell.length_c   1.000
_cell.angle_alpha   90.00
_cell.angle_beta   90.00
_cell.angle_gamma   90.00
#
_symmetry.space_group_name_H-M   'P 1'
#
loop_
_entity.id
_entity.type
_entity.pdbx_description
1 polymer ?
#
loop_
_entity_poly.entity_id
_entity_poly.type
_entity_poly.pdbx_seq_one_letter_code
_entity_poly.pdbx_strand_id
1 'polypeptide(L)'
;DVDVMLFGTAVEDISKSFDDYWNHEYAYDVREVVKQRSHRLSYESLKQQLDEHYKRITVQNYLDLTSQSVAINALMNRDISLDWVKAEVVKDSPDKIKSKAKKEEHLNFQLINHLEQPEKNIDLISAYFVPEKKGAKILSDLAQDGVKVRILTNSFKANDVAVVHAFYGKYRQELLENGVQLYEFLPALDKSDLDKHTEELAKKAKVNIKGLSRSSLHAKLMALDEKQVFIGSFNFDPRSAYLNTEIGVLLNSPPLAQAVHATMDQNLKTYAYRLVLDANNKITWQRETPHGPLIYTKEPKMKWWQRAGMKLISWLPIEGFM
;
A
#
# COMPACT_ATOMS: atom_id res chain seq x y z
N ASP A 1 6.32 -2.32 -2.15
CA ASP A 1 6.20 -0.90 -1.89
C ASP A 1 6.38 -0.10 -3.17
N VAL A 2 6.01 1.18 -3.16
CA VAL A 2 6.21 2.12 -4.27
C VAL A 2 6.78 3.40 -3.69
N ASP A 3 7.89 3.85 -4.25
CA ASP A 3 8.59 5.06 -3.84
C ASP A 3 8.76 5.99 -5.03
N VAL A 4 8.87 7.29 -4.76
CA VAL A 4 9.15 8.31 -5.77
C VAL A 4 10.35 9.13 -5.34
N MET A 5 11.24 9.40 -6.29
CA MET A 5 12.36 10.29 -6.09
C MET A 5 12.02 11.67 -6.67
N LEU A 6 12.14 12.70 -5.86
CA LEU A 6 11.78 14.07 -6.21
C LEU A 6 13.00 14.98 -6.22
N PHE A 7 12.98 15.94 -7.13
CA PHE A 7 13.96 17.01 -7.25
C PHE A 7 13.25 18.35 -7.43
N GLY A 8 13.92 19.45 -7.06
CA GLY A 8 13.38 20.79 -7.28
C GLY A 8 12.52 21.30 -6.10
N THR A 9 11.55 22.16 -6.40
CA THR A 9 10.81 22.94 -5.38
C THR A 9 9.98 22.09 -4.43
N ALA A 10 9.46 20.95 -4.86
CA ALA A 10 8.72 20.04 -3.97
C ALA A 10 9.57 19.55 -2.78
N VAL A 11 10.90 19.49 -2.93
CA VAL A 11 11.83 19.13 -1.85
C VAL A 11 11.84 20.19 -0.75
N GLU A 12 11.68 21.47 -1.10
CA GLU A 12 11.61 22.57 -0.12
C GLU A 12 10.37 22.44 0.76
N ASP A 13 9.21 22.10 0.15
CA ASP A 13 7.96 21.88 0.90
C ASP A 13 8.04 20.67 1.83
N ILE A 14 8.72 19.60 1.39
CA ILE A 14 8.96 18.41 2.22
C ILE A 14 9.91 18.76 3.38
N SER A 15 11.00 19.51 3.11
CA SER A 15 11.95 19.95 4.13
C SER A 15 11.27 20.84 5.18
N LYS A 16 10.45 21.78 4.73
CA LYS A 16 9.65 22.62 5.63
C LYS A 16 8.69 21.78 6.48
N SER A 17 8.04 20.77 5.89
CA SER A 17 7.20 19.85 6.65
C SER A 17 7.99 19.10 7.71
N PHE A 18 9.20 18.64 7.39
CA PHE A 18 10.07 17.99 8.36
C PHE A 18 10.42 18.95 9.51
N ASP A 19 10.77 20.19 9.20
CA ASP A 19 11.10 21.21 10.22
C ASP A 19 9.90 21.54 11.11
N ASP A 20 8.68 21.62 10.55
CA ASP A 20 7.44 21.80 11.30
C ASP A 20 7.25 20.68 12.35
N TYR A 21 7.53 19.41 12.00
CA TYR A 21 7.46 18.29 12.93
C TYR A 21 8.61 18.25 13.92
N TRP A 22 9.85 18.49 13.44
CA TRP A 22 11.06 18.45 14.27
C TRP A 22 11.05 19.48 15.39
N ASN A 23 10.56 20.68 15.10
CA ASN A 23 10.51 21.79 16.05
C ASN A 23 9.19 21.91 16.81
N HIS A 24 8.26 20.97 16.60
CA HIS A 24 6.94 21.02 17.22
C HIS A 24 6.99 20.68 18.71
N GLU A 25 6.06 21.23 19.50
CA GLU A 25 5.95 20.95 20.95
C GLU A 25 5.71 19.46 21.29
N TYR A 26 5.31 18.64 20.32
CA TYR A 26 5.11 17.19 20.47
C TYR A 26 6.34 16.37 20.06
N ALA A 27 7.42 16.99 19.63
CA ALA A 27 8.69 16.32 19.38
C ALA A 27 9.45 16.17 20.70
N TYR A 28 9.71 14.96 21.12
CA TYR A 28 10.46 14.63 22.32
C TYR A 28 11.84 14.11 22.00
N ASP A 29 12.83 14.49 22.80
CA ASP A 29 14.16 13.87 22.72
C ASP A 29 14.02 12.36 23.00
N VAL A 30 14.61 11.54 22.15
CA VAL A 30 14.55 10.09 22.31
C VAL A 30 15.04 9.61 23.69
N ARG A 31 15.98 10.35 24.31
CA ARG A 31 16.51 10.06 25.63
C ARG A 31 15.49 10.27 26.76
N GLU A 32 14.48 11.09 26.55
CA GLU A 32 13.37 11.30 27.50
C GLU A 32 12.34 10.17 27.43
N VAL A 33 12.15 9.61 26.23
CA VAL A 33 11.14 8.58 25.98
C VAL A 33 11.67 7.18 26.23
N VAL A 34 12.92 6.90 25.83
CA VAL A 34 13.54 5.59 25.98
C VAL A 34 14.08 5.40 27.39
N LYS A 35 13.42 4.57 28.20
CA LYS A 35 13.96 4.17 29.50
C LYS A 35 15.32 3.51 29.31
N GLN A 36 16.33 4.03 30.01
CA GLN A 36 17.66 3.42 30.01
C GLN A 36 17.56 2.01 30.56
N ARG A 37 17.80 1.00 29.71
CA ARG A 37 18.01 -0.35 30.15
C ARG A 37 19.44 -0.49 30.66
N SER A 38 19.65 -1.24 31.73
CA SER A 38 20.94 -1.47 32.40
C SER A 38 21.99 -2.13 31.52
N HIS A 39 21.63 -2.70 30.39
CA HIS A 39 22.53 -3.37 29.44
C HIS A 39 22.65 -2.49 28.19
N ARG A 40 23.58 -1.56 28.21
CA ARG A 40 24.00 -0.86 27.00
C ARG A 40 25.01 -1.74 26.26
N LEU A 41 24.72 -2.06 25.01
CA LEU A 41 25.76 -2.56 24.11
C LEU A 41 26.80 -1.45 23.94
N SER A 42 28.08 -1.76 24.09
CA SER A 42 29.12 -0.81 23.73
C SER A 42 29.07 -0.55 22.22
N TYR A 43 29.58 0.59 21.80
CA TYR A 43 29.68 0.92 20.38
C TYR A 43 30.44 -0.19 19.61
N GLU A 44 31.54 -0.68 20.19
CA GLU A 44 32.35 -1.76 19.62
C GLU A 44 31.55 -3.05 19.45
N SER A 45 30.77 -3.42 20.48
CA SER A 45 29.90 -4.61 20.41
C SER A 45 28.81 -4.48 19.36
N LEU A 46 28.19 -3.30 19.26
CA LEU A 46 27.17 -3.04 18.21
C LEU A 46 27.81 -3.08 16.82
N LYS A 47 28.96 -2.45 16.65
CA LYS A 47 29.72 -2.47 15.40
C LYS A 47 30.07 -3.87 14.98
N GLN A 48 30.61 -4.69 15.90
CA GLN A 48 30.93 -6.09 15.63
C GLN A 48 29.68 -6.88 15.20
N GLN A 49 28.54 -6.70 15.88
CA GLN A 49 27.29 -7.38 15.50
C GLN A 49 26.80 -6.96 14.11
N LEU A 50 26.93 -5.69 13.75
CA LEU A 50 26.61 -5.19 12.42
C LEU A 50 27.56 -5.77 11.36
N ASP A 51 28.86 -5.76 11.61
CA ASP A 51 29.87 -6.33 10.72
C ASP A 51 29.65 -7.83 10.48
N GLU A 52 29.31 -8.58 11.52
CA GLU A 52 28.94 -10.00 11.42
C GLU A 52 27.64 -10.19 10.64
N HIS A 53 26.66 -9.30 10.82
CA HIS A 53 25.41 -9.33 10.07
C HIS A 53 25.63 -9.08 8.57
N TYR A 54 26.44 -8.08 8.22
CA TYR A 54 26.79 -7.76 6.84
C TYR A 54 27.55 -8.90 6.14
N LYS A 55 28.32 -9.71 6.86
CA LYS A 55 29.02 -10.88 6.31
C LYS A 55 28.11 -12.07 6.01
N ARG A 56 26.83 -12.04 6.44
CA ARG A 56 25.90 -13.13 6.15
C ARG A 56 25.63 -13.21 4.65
N ILE A 57 25.65 -14.41 4.11
CA ILE A 57 25.46 -14.66 2.68
C ILE A 57 24.12 -14.12 2.14
N THR A 58 23.08 -14.14 2.98
CA THR A 58 21.76 -13.58 2.63
C THR A 58 21.80 -12.07 2.47
N VAL A 59 22.59 -11.36 3.27
CA VAL A 59 22.77 -9.91 3.20
C VAL A 59 23.62 -9.56 1.99
N GLN A 60 24.70 -10.29 1.74
CA GLN A 60 25.56 -10.09 0.56
C GLN A 60 24.74 -10.30 -0.73
N ASN A 61 23.98 -11.38 -0.82
CA ASN A 61 23.10 -11.61 -1.97
C ASN A 61 22.09 -10.47 -2.19
N TYR A 62 21.55 -9.89 -1.11
CA TYR A 62 20.65 -8.74 -1.21
C TYR A 62 21.38 -7.49 -1.71
N LEU A 63 22.58 -7.22 -1.20
CA LEU A 63 23.41 -6.10 -1.64
C LEU A 63 23.81 -6.25 -3.11
N ASP A 64 24.17 -7.45 -3.53
CA ASP A 64 24.51 -7.75 -4.92
C ASP A 64 23.31 -7.52 -5.86
N LEU A 65 22.11 -7.99 -5.48
CA LEU A 65 20.88 -7.73 -6.23
C LEU A 65 20.56 -6.24 -6.29
N THR A 66 20.75 -5.52 -5.20
CA THR A 66 20.50 -4.08 -5.13
C THR A 66 21.49 -3.31 -6.01
N SER A 67 22.78 -3.69 -5.99
CA SER A 67 23.82 -3.07 -6.83
C SER A 67 23.60 -3.30 -8.33
N GLN A 68 22.90 -4.37 -8.71
CA GLN A 68 22.54 -4.69 -10.09
C GLN A 68 21.22 -4.01 -10.53
N SER A 69 20.53 -3.30 -9.64
CA SER A 69 19.30 -2.60 -9.98
C SER A 69 19.55 -1.55 -11.07
N VAL A 70 18.73 -1.59 -12.12
CA VAL A 70 18.80 -0.62 -13.23
C VAL A 70 18.64 0.81 -12.71
N ALA A 71 17.70 1.02 -11.79
CA ALA A 71 17.43 2.34 -11.21
C ALA A 71 18.63 2.87 -10.39
N ILE A 72 19.25 2.01 -9.56
CA ILE A 72 20.43 2.40 -8.78
C ILE A 72 21.62 2.66 -9.68
N ASN A 73 21.84 1.83 -10.70
CA ASN A 73 22.93 2.04 -11.67
C ASN A 73 22.73 3.33 -12.47
N ALA A 74 21.51 3.63 -12.92
CA ALA A 74 21.19 4.89 -13.58
C ALA A 74 21.46 6.09 -12.66
N LEU A 75 21.09 6.00 -11.37
CA LEU A 75 21.38 7.03 -10.37
C LEU A 75 22.89 7.24 -10.19
N MET A 76 23.64 6.16 -9.99
CA MET A 76 25.10 6.21 -9.79
C MET A 76 25.84 6.75 -11.00
N ASN A 77 25.39 6.42 -12.20
CA ASN A 77 25.97 6.86 -13.47
C ASN A 77 25.46 8.23 -13.92
N ARG A 78 24.54 8.85 -13.18
CA ARG A 78 23.85 10.10 -13.53
C ARG A 78 23.10 10.02 -14.88
N ASP A 79 22.63 8.84 -15.22
CA ASP A 79 21.86 8.53 -16.44
C ASP A 79 20.39 8.30 -16.08
N ILE A 80 19.81 9.29 -15.37
CA ILE A 80 18.39 9.27 -14.98
C ILE A 80 17.63 10.19 -15.89
N SER A 81 16.62 9.64 -16.55
CA SER A 81 15.60 10.46 -17.21
C SER A 81 14.68 11.04 -16.15
N LEU A 82 14.60 12.36 -16.07
CA LEU A 82 13.71 13.09 -15.17
C LEU A 82 12.49 13.58 -15.93
N ASP A 83 11.30 13.33 -15.38
CA ASP A 83 10.08 13.94 -15.88
C ASP A 83 9.82 15.25 -15.09
N TRP A 84 9.78 16.36 -15.83
CA TRP A 84 9.45 17.67 -15.26
C TRP A 84 7.94 17.83 -15.19
N VAL A 85 7.39 17.76 -13.98
CA VAL A 85 5.94 17.74 -13.74
C VAL A 85 5.56 18.72 -12.64
N LYS A 86 4.31 19.16 -12.64
CA LYS A 86 3.75 19.85 -11.48
C LYS A 86 3.59 18.84 -10.34
N ALA A 87 4.22 19.13 -9.21
CA ALA A 87 4.14 18.34 -8.00
C ALA A 87 3.56 19.18 -6.86
N GLU A 88 2.61 18.62 -6.12
CA GLU A 88 2.02 19.26 -4.95
C GLU A 88 2.21 18.35 -3.74
N VAL A 89 2.83 18.86 -2.69
CA VAL A 89 3.01 18.15 -1.43
C VAL A 89 1.76 18.34 -0.58
N VAL A 90 1.10 17.23 -0.23
CA VAL A 90 -0.05 17.22 0.69
C VAL A 90 0.35 16.51 1.97
N LYS A 91 0.02 17.11 3.10
CA LYS A 91 0.51 16.65 4.41
C LYS A 91 -0.47 16.96 5.53
N ASP A 92 -0.40 16.19 6.58
CA ASP A 92 -1.08 16.51 7.82
C ASP A 92 -0.26 17.52 8.66
N SER A 93 -0.95 18.34 9.45
CA SER A 93 -0.33 19.12 10.51
C SER A 93 0.04 18.22 11.71
N PRO A 94 1.16 18.46 12.41
CA PRO A 94 1.45 17.77 13.67
C PRO A 94 0.34 17.94 14.73
N ASP A 95 -0.44 18.99 14.68
CA ASP A 95 -1.59 19.24 15.56
C ASP A 95 -2.71 18.20 15.43
N LYS A 96 -2.73 17.43 14.33
CA LYS A 96 -3.65 16.30 14.14
C LYS A 96 -3.53 15.26 15.25
N ILE A 97 -2.32 15.03 15.79
CA ILE A 97 -2.05 14.08 16.90
C ILE A 97 -2.90 14.37 18.15
N LYS A 98 -3.22 15.63 18.37
CA LYS A 98 -4.05 16.08 19.52
C LYS A 98 -5.44 16.53 19.08
N SER A 99 -5.85 16.22 17.87
CA SER A 99 -7.14 16.63 17.29
C SER A 99 -7.36 18.16 17.33
N LYS A 100 -6.26 18.93 17.17
CA LYS A 100 -6.28 20.39 17.14
C LYS A 100 -6.14 20.96 15.73
N ALA A 101 -5.74 20.11 14.76
CA ALA A 101 -5.59 20.52 13.37
C ALA A 101 -6.94 20.95 12.78
N LYS A 102 -6.94 22.03 12.00
CA LYS A 102 -8.10 22.44 11.22
C LYS A 102 -8.30 21.47 10.05
N LYS A 103 -9.53 21.45 9.52
CA LYS A 103 -9.89 20.55 8.43
C LYS A 103 -8.97 20.71 7.20
N GLU A 104 -8.58 21.94 6.89
CA GLU A 104 -7.73 22.31 5.77
C GLU A 104 -6.27 21.83 5.95
N GLU A 105 -5.89 21.53 7.18
CA GLU A 105 -4.56 21.04 7.55
C GLU A 105 -4.46 19.51 7.53
N HIS A 106 -5.56 18.81 7.19
CA HIS A 106 -5.58 17.37 6.99
C HIS A 106 -5.21 16.99 5.57
N LEU A 107 -4.34 15.99 5.41
CA LEU A 107 -3.91 15.50 4.10
C LEU A 107 -5.10 15.10 3.22
N ASN A 108 -6.05 14.34 3.75
CA ASN A 108 -7.19 13.87 2.98
C ASN A 108 -8.05 15.02 2.41
N PHE A 109 -8.17 16.13 3.14
CA PHE A 109 -8.87 17.31 2.66
C PHE A 109 -8.07 18.02 1.55
N GLN A 110 -6.78 18.22 1.75
CA GLN A 110 -5.89 18.78 0.73
C GLN A 110 -5.90 17.93 -0.54
N LEU A 111 -5.75 16.61 -0.39
CA LEU A 111 -5.76 15.68 -1.52
C LEU A 111 -7.05 15.81 -2.34
N ILE A 112 -8.22 15.76 -1.70
CA ILE A 112 -9.51 15.87 -2.40
C ILE A 112 -9.63 17.22 -3.14
N ASN A 113 -9.12 18.32 -2.59
CA ASN A 113 -9.20 19.64 -3.22
C ASN A 113 -8.24 19.80 -4.42
N HIS A 114 -7.16 19.03 -4.47
CA HIS A 114 -6.17 19.07 -5.56
C HIS A 114 -6.38 18.00 -6.63
N LEU A 115 -7.17 16.96 -6.32
CA LEU A 115 -7.52 15.93 -7.29
C LEU A 115 -8.48 16.50 -8.33
N GLU A 116 -8.19 16.21 -9.58
CA GLU A 116 -9.18 16.39 -10.66
C GLU A 116 -10.31 15.37 -10.51
N GLN A 117 -11.49 15.72 -10.97
CA GLN A 117 -12.58 14.75 -10.99
C GLN A 117 -12.26 13.68 -12.04
N PRO A 118 -12.23 12.40 -11.67
CA PRO A 118 -11.94 11.34 -12.61
C PRO A 118 -13.08 11.15 -13.60
N GLU A 119 -12.75 11.02 -14.88
CA GLU A 119 -13.70 10.85 -15.98
C GLU A 119 -13.64 9.45 -16.60
N LYS A 120 -12.47 8.78 -16.54
CA LYS A 120 -12.23 7.52 -17.23
C LYS A 120 -11.90 6.37 -16.27
N ASN A 121 -10.90 6.57 -15.42
CA ASN A 121 -10.43 5.49 -14.57
C ASN A 121 -9.78 5.99 -13.28
N ILE A 122 -9.90 5.15 -12.24
CA ILE A 122 -9.18 5.25 -10.98
C ILE A 122 -8.55 3.91 -10.69
N ASP A 123 -7.24 3.89 -10.44
CA ASP A 123 -6.53 2.78 -9.84
C ASP A 123 -6.07 3.17 -8.44
N LEU A 124 -6.64 2.52 -7.44
CA LEU A 124 -6.30 2.73 -6.04
C LEU A 124 -5.58 1.51 -5.49
N ILE A 125 -4.37 1.71 -5.00
CA ILE A 125 -3.56 0.68 -4.33
C ILE A 125 -3.36 1.12 -2.89
N SER A 126 -3.87 0.34 -1.94
CA SER A 126 -3.78 0.66 -0.52
C SER A 126 -3.59 -0.61 0.30
N ALA A 127 -2.58 -0.61 1.17
CA ALA A 127 -2.33 -1.73 2.08
C ALA A 127 -3.53 -2.00 2.99
N TYR A 128 -4.14 -0.93 3.49
CA TYR A 128 -5.35 -0.93 4.29
C TYR A 128 -6.42 -0.11 3.58
N PHE A 129 -7.55 -0.74 3.31
CA PHE A 129 -8.66 -0.10 2.61
C PHE A 129 -9.95 -0.27 3.42
N VAL A 130 -10.38 0.81 4.05
CA VAL A 130 -11.66 0.90 4.78
C VAL A 130 -12.30 2.24 4.39
N PRO A 131 -13.13 2.27 3.32
CA PRO A 131 -13.59 3.51 2.73
C PRO A 131 -14.64 4.24 3.58
N GLU A 132 -15.16 3.62 4.65
CA GLU A 132 -16.35 4.07 5.35
C GLU A 132 -17.56 4.22 4.40
N LYS A 133 -18.73 4.54 4.93
CA LYS A 133 -19.95 4.72 4.11
C LYS A 133 -19.79 5.82 3.05
N LYS A 134 -19.11 6.91 3.42
CA LYS A 134 -18.94 8.06 2.52
C LYS A 134 -18.01 7.72 1.35
N GLY A 135 -16.86 7.12 1.62
CA GLY A 135 -15.92 6.71 0.57
C GLY A 135 -16.49 5.60 -0.31
N ALA A 136 -17.17 4.59 0.28
CA ALA A 136 -17.83 3.56 -0.49
C ALA A 136 -18.88 4.14 -1.45
N LYS A 137 -19.68 5.10 -0.96
CA LYS A 137 -20.68 5.80 -1.82
C LYS A 137 -19.99 6.57 -2.96
N ILE A 138 -18.94 7.35 -2.69
CA ILE A 138 -18.24 8.12 -3.72
C ILE A 138 -17.69 7.20 -4.81
N LEU A 139 -17.01 6.09 -4.41
CA LEU A 139 -16.44 5.13 -5.36
C LEU A 139 -17.53 4.40 -6.17
N SER A 140 -18.68 4.10 -5.54
CA SER A 140 -19.83 3.49 -6.17
C SER A 140 -20.48 4.46 -7.19
N ASP A 141 -20.70 5.71 -6.80
CA ASP A 141 -21.27 6.73 -7.70
C ASP A 141 -20.39 6.92 -8.95
N LEU A 142 -19.07 7.04 -8.76
CA LEU A 142 -18.13 7.14 -9.88
C LEU A 142 -18.19 5.92 -10.82
N ALA A 143 -18.28 4.72 -10.27
CA ALA A 143 -18.38 3.51 -11.09
C ALA A 143 -19.72 3.45 -11.85
N GLN A 144 -20.82 3.89 -11.23
CA GLN A 144 -22.14 4.00 -11.89
C GLN A 144 -22.15 5.07 -12.98
N ASP A 145 -21.40 6.15 -12.83
CA ASP A 145 -21.20 7.20 -13.83
C ASP A 145 -20.27 6.78 -14.99
N GLY A 146 -19.80 5.52 -14.97
CA GLY A 146 -19.00 4.92 -16.05
C GLY A 146 -17.50 5.00 -15.86
N VAL A 147 -16.99 5.55 -14.74
CA VAL A 147 -15.57 5.54 -14.41
C VAL A 147 -15.14 4.12 -14.06
N LYS A 148 -14.06 3.62 -14.66
CA LYS A 148 -13.46 2.33 -14.31
C LYS A 148 -12.74 2.45 -12.98
N VAL A 149 -13.36 2.05 -11.87
CA VAL A 149 -12.78 2.09 -10.53
C VAL A 149 -12.20 0.73 -10.18
N ARG A 150 -10.87 0.65 -9.97
CA ARG A 150 -10.17 -0.56 -9.52
C ARG A 150 -9.47 -0.30 -8.19
N ILE A 151 -9.60 -1.26 -7.28
CA ILE A 151 -9.00 -1.19 -5.96
C ILE A 151 -8.19 -2.45 -5.72
N LEU A 152 -6.91 -2.30 -5.39
CA LEU A 152 -6.03 -3.37 -4.95
C LEU A 152 -5.68 -3.18 -3.49
N THR A 153 -6.06 -4.14 -2.66
CA THR A 153 -5.73 -4.17 -1.23
C THR A 153 -5.22 -5.55 -0.81
N ASN A 154 -4.86 -5.71 0.45
CA ASN A 154 -4.41 -7.00 0.97
C ASN A 154 -5.55 -8.01 1.12
N SER A 155 -5.35 -9.25 0.67
CA SER A 155 -6.21 -10.36 1.07
C SER A 155 -6.08 -10.64 2.57
N PHE A 156 -6.99 -11.41 3.14
CA PHE A 156 -6.94 -11.80 4.55
C PHE A 156 -5.57 -12.34 4.98
N LYS A 157 -4.94 -13.14 4.15
CA LYS A 157 -3.65 -13.78 4.50
C LYS A 157 -2.46 -12.83 4.32
N ALA A 158 -2.56 -11.86 3.42
CA ALA A 158 -1.55 -10.83 3.20
C ALA A 158 -1.65 -9.70 4.23
N ASN A 159 -2.83 -9.50 4.82
CA ASN A 159 -3.06 -8.44 5.79
C ASN A 159 -2.46 -8.81 7.15
N ASP A 160 -1.66 -7.94 7.73
CA ASP A 160 -1.07 -8.08 9.07
C ASP A 160 -2.01 -7.58 10.17
N VAL A 161 -3.02 -6.75 9.83
CA VAL A 161 -4.03 -6.21 10.75
C VAL A 161 -5.42 -6.77 10.45
N ALA A 162 -5.74 -7.89 11.10
CA ALA A 162 -7.00 -8.61 10.86
C ALA A 162 -8.26 -7.75 11.04
N VAL A 163 -8.22 -6.77 11.95
CA VAL A 163 -9.37 -5.89 12.23
C VAL A 163 -9.67 -4.98 11.02
N VAL A 164 -8.65 -4.43 10.37
CA VAL A 164 -8.81 -3.65 9.12
C VAL A 164 -9.51 -4.49 8.04
N HIS A 165 -9.10 -5.75 7.91
CA HIS A 165 -9.72 -6.66 6.95
C HIS A 165 -11.20 -6.95 7.27
N ALA A 166 -11.56 -7.01 8.56
CA ALA A 166 -12.96 -7.19 8.97
C ALA A 166 -13.83 -6.00 8.55
N PHE A 167 -13.33 -4.77 8.73
CA PHE A 167 -14.07 -3.57 8.33
C PHE A 167 -14.12 -3.37 6.81
N TYR A 168 -13.04 -3.65 6.08
CA TYR A 168 -13.07 -3.72 4.62
C TYR A 168 -14.16 -4.68 4.13
N GLY A 169 -14.26 -5.83 4.77
CA GLY A 169 -15.26 -6.86 4.43
C GLY A 169 -16.71 -6.36 4.41
N LYS A 170 -17.05 -5.31 5.17
CA LYS A 170 -18.39 -4.71 5.21
C LYS A 170 -18.79 -4.06 3.88
N TYR A 171 -17.84 -3.53 3.15
CA TYR A 171 -18.06 -2.71 1.95
C TYR A 171 -17.93 -3.49 0.65
N ARG A 172 -17.37 -4.70 0.67
CA ARG A 172 -17.13 -5.51 -0.54
C ARG A 172 -18.37 -5.69 -1.40
N GLN A 173 -19.48 -6.06 -0.75
CA GLN A 173 -20.74 -6.36 -1.46
C GLN A 173 -21.27 -5.11 -2.16
N GLU A 174 -21.43 -4.00 -1.44
CA GLU A 174 -21.90 -2.72 -1.96
C GLU A 174 -21.04 -2.23 -3.12
N LEU A 175 -19.71 -2.26 -2.97
CA LEU A 175 -18.78 -1.81 -4.01
C LEU A 175 -18.90 -2.65 -5.28
N LEU A 176 -18.97 -3.97 -5.14
CA LEU A 176 -19.11 -4.88 -6.29
C LEU A 176 -20.46 -4.73 -7.00
N GLU A 177 -21.56 -4.57 -6.25
CA GLU A 177 -22.91 -4.36 -6.80
C GLU A 177 -23.00 -3.07 -7.61
N ASN A 178 -22.20 -2.07 -7.26
CA ASN A 178 -22.14 -0.78 -7.94
C ASN A 178 -21.03 -0.69 -9.01
N GLY A 179 -20.39 -1.80 -9.38
CA GLY A 179 -19.47 -1.88 -10.52
C GLY A 179 -18.01 -1.59 -10.18
N VAL A 180 -17.66 -1.33 -8.91
CA VAL A 180 -16.27 -1.19 -8.47
C VAL A 180 -15.57 -2.54 -8.58
N GLN A 181 -14.37 -2.57 -9.15
CA GLN A 181 -13.57 -3.77 -9.33
C GLN A 181 -12.62 -3.94 -8.15
N LEU A 182 -12.82 -4.98 -7.36
CA LEU A 182 -12.00 -5.28 -6.19
C LEU A 182 -11.00 -6.40 -6.48
N TYR A 183 -9.77 -6.15 -6.06
CA TYR A 183 -8.66 -7.09 -6.14
C TYR A 183 -7.98 -7.23 -4.79
N GLU A 184 -7.68 -8.47 -4.41
CA GLU A 184 -7.00 -8.77 -3.15
C GLU A 184 -5.65 -9.43 -3.42
N PHE A 185 -4.58 -8.76 -2.96
CA PHE A 185 -3.22 -9.19 -3.19
C PHE A 185 -2.92 -10.57 -2.59
N LEU A 186 -2.24 -11.41 -3.37
CA LEU A 186 -1.81 -12.74 -2.98
C LEU A 186 -0.53 -12.65 -2.13
N PRO A 187 -0.51 -13.22 -0.92
CA PRO A 187 0.65 -13.10 -0.02
C PRO A 187 1.88 -13.90 -0.48
N ALA A 188 1.67 -14.89 -1.33
CA ALA A 188 2.69 -15.72 -1.95
C ALA A 188 2.09 -16.58 -3.05
N LEU A 189 2.91 -16.90 -4.02
CA LEU A 189 2.65 -18.02 -4.91
C LEU A 189 2.74 -19.32 -4.10
N ASP A 190 1.68 -20.10 -4.03
CA ASP A 190 1.77 -21.46 -3.50
C ASP A 190 2.75 -22.27 -4.38
N LYS A 191 3.43 -23.27 -3.78
CA LYS A 191 4.32 -24.14 -4.57
C LYS A 191 3.62 -24.79 -5.78
N SER A 192 2.31 -24.99 -5.70
CA SER A 192 1.45 -25.45 -6.80
C SER A 192 1.30 -24.45 -7.95
N ASP A 193 1.67 -23.18 -7.73
CA ASP A 193 1.50 -22.09 -8.69
C ASP A 193 2.78 -21.75 -9.43
N LEU A 194 3.91 -22.27 -8.94
CA LEU A 194 5.18 -22.13 -9.60
C LEU A 194 5.25 -23.17 -10.72
N ASP A 195 5.48 -22.71 -11.93
CA ASP A 195 5.89 -23.63 -12.99
C ASP A 195 7.25 -24.27 -12.61
N LYS A 196 7.55 -25.43 -13.21
CA LYS A 196 8.79 -26.16 -12.93
C LYS A 196 10.05 -25.31 -13.15
N HIS A 197 9.98 -24.36 -14.09
CA HIS A 197 11.07 -23.48 -14.45
C HIS A 197 11.33 -22.46 -13.33
N THR A 198 10.30 -21.81 -12.79
CA THR A 198 10.39 -20.85 -11.67
C THR A 198 10.84 -21.57 -10.39
N GLU A 199 10.40 -22.82 -10.16
CA GLU A 199 10.84 -23.64 -9.03
C GLU A 199 12.33 -24.01 -9.14
N GLU A 200 12.80 -24.33 -10.35
CA GLU A 200 14.22 -24.60 -10.62
C GLU A 200 15.09 -23.34 -10.47
N LEU A 201 14.63 -22.19 -10.99
CA LEU A 201 15.32 -20.92 -10.82
C LEU A 201 15.43 -20.52 -9.35
N ALA A 202 14.37 -20.67 -8.57
CA ALA A 202 14.38 -20.40 -7.15
C ALA A 202 15.30 -21.36 -6.38
N LYS A 203 15.37 -22.64 -6.77
CA LYS A 203 16.33 -23.63 -6.23
C LYS A 203 17.78 -23.26 -6.57
N LYS A 204 18.05 -22.88 -7.84
CA LYS A 204 19.39 -22.45 -8.30
C LYS A 204 19.85 -21.18 -7.60
N ALA A 205 18.95 -20.21 -7.40
CA ALA A 205 19.25 -18.97 -6.71
C ALA A 205 19.33 -19.12 -5.17
N LYS A 206 19.11 -20.32 -4.61
CA LYS A 206 19.00 -20.58 -3.17
C LYS A 206 18.02 -19.66 -2.45
N VAL A 207 17.03 -19.13 -3.20
CA VAL A 207 15.98 -18.28 -2.64
C VAL A 207 15.03 -19.15 -1.84
N ASN A 208 14.90 -18.87 -0.55
CA ASN A 208 13.96 -19.58 0.29
C ASN A 208 12.54 -19.11 -0.03
N ILE A 209 11.82 -19.86 -0.88
CA ILE A 209 10.43 -19.58 -1.27
C ILE A 209 9.52 -19.43 -0.03
N LYS A 210 9.84 -20.06 1.09
CA LYS A 210 9.14 -19.85 2.36
C LYS A 210 9.28 -18.42 2.91
N GLY A 211 10.36 -17.72 2.56
CA GLY A 211 10.55 -16.30 2.92
C GLY A 211 9.66 -15.35 2.10
N LEU A 212 9.31 -15.70 0.87
CA LEU A 212 8.36 -14.97 0.04
C LEU A 212 6.90 -15.13 0.52
N SER A 213 6.64 -16.13 1.39
CA SER A 213 5.29 -16.49 1.84
C SER A 213 4.64 -15.51 2.84
N ARG A 214 5.27 -14.38 3.13
CA ARG A 214 4.77 -13.32 4.01
C ARG A 214 4.80 -11.93 3.36
N SER A 215 4.82 -11.87 2.04
CA SER A 215 4.74 -10.59 1.34
C SER A 215 3.38 -9.97 1.61
N SER A 216 3.39 -8.77 2.13
CA SER A 216 2.23 -7.90 2.28
C SER A 216 2.38 -6.73 1.32
N LEU A 217 1.29 -6.34 0.68
CA LEU A 217 1.24 -5.08 -0.05
C LEU A 217 1.37 -3.96 0.97
N HIS A 218 2.28 -3.00 0.73
CA HIS A 218 2.43 -1.83 1.60
C HIS A 218 2.39 -0.51 0.81
N ALA A 219 2.21 -0.56 -0.50
CA ALA A 219 2.07 0.61 -1.35
C ALA A 219 0.80 1.41 -1.03
N LYS A 220 0.88 2.73 -1.12
CA LYS A 220 -0.22 3.69 -1.04
C LYS A 220 -0.10 4.63 -2.24
N LEU A 221 -0.90 4.33 -3.23
CA LEU A 221 -0.84 5.00 -4.52
C LEU A 221 -2.23 5.09 -5.11
N MET A 222 -2.50 6.19 -5.80
CA MET A 222 -3.71 6.36 -6.59
C MET A 222 -3.34 7.01 -7.93
N ALA A 223 -3.81 6.42 -9.02
CA ALA A 223 -3.72 7.02 -10.36
C ALA A 223 -5.11 7.35 -10.88
N LEU A 224 -5.26 8.57 -11.40
CA LEU A 224 -6.53 9.09 -11.93
C LEU A 224 -6.37 9.41 -13.39
N ASP A 225 -7.24 8.87 -14.19
CA ASP A 225 -7.25 9.01 -15.63
C ASP A 225 -5.83 8.75 -16.19
N GLU A 226 -5.44 9.34 -17.21
CA GLU A 226 -4.04 9.30 -17.64
C GLU A 226 -3.35 10.64 -17.29
N LYS A 227 -3.58 11.16 -16.07
CA LYS A 227 -3.19 12.54 -15.72
C LYS A 227 -2.46 12.66 -14.40
N GLN A 228 -3.03 12.18 -13.32
CA GLN A 228 -2.53 12.42 -11.97
C GLN A 228 -2.16 11.14 -11.24
N VAL A 229 -1.11 11.21 -10.43
CA VAL A 229 -0.71 10.12 -9.52
C VAL A 229 -0.45 10.70 -8.14
N PHE A 230 -1.10 10.14 -7.13
CA PHE A 230 -0.76 10.36 -5.73
C PHE A 230 0.10 9.21 -5.23
N ILE A 231 1.21 9.52 -4.55
CA ILE A 231 2.09 8.55 -3.87
C ILE A 231 2.39 9.10 -2.48
N GLY A 232 2.24 8.27 -1.44
CA GLY A 232 2.53 8.73 -0.08
C GLY A 232 2.41 7.65 0.99
N SER A 233 2.29 8.09 2.23
CA SER A 233 2.10 7.21 3.38
C SER A 233 0.62 6.93 3.69
N PHE A 234 -0.31 7.71 3.11
CA PHE A 234 -1.74 7.68 3.41
C PHE A 234 -2.43 6.40 2.91
N ASN A 235 -2.88 5.54 3.82
CA ASN A 235 -3.83 4.49 3.50
C ASN A 235 -5.25 5.05 3.40
N PHE A 236 -6.08 4.39 2.58
CA PHE A 236 -7.50 4.75 2.47
C PHE A 236 -8.30 4.09 3.59
N ASP A 237 -8.02 4.50 4.81
CA ASP A 237 -8.67 4.05 6.04
C ASP A 237 -8.90 5.21 7.03
N PRO A 238 -9.81 5.06 8.01
CA PRO A 238 -10.12 6.11 8.98
C PRO A 238 -8.94 6.49 9.86
N ARG A 239 -8.02 5.56 10.15
CA ARG A 239 -6.86 5.84 10.97
C ARG A 239 -5.92 6.82 10.28
N SER A 240 -5.62 6.60 9.00
CA SER A 240 -4.84 7.54 8.19
C SER A 240 -5.59 8.85 7.97
N ALA A 241 -6.93 8.79 7.83
CA ALA A 241 -7.74 10.00 7.63
C ALA A 241 -7.80 10.91 8.87
N TYR A 242 -7.87 10.34 10.09
CA TYR A 242 -8.23 11.12 11.28
C TYR A 242 -7.20 11.07 12.42
N LEU A 243 -6.32 10.07 12.48
CA LEU A 243 -5.46 9.83 13.63
C LEU A 243 -3.97 9.93 13.30
N ASN A 244 -3.51 9.22 12.28
CA ASN A 244 -2.11 9.25 11.89
C ASN A 244 -1.79 10.56 11.18
N THR A 245 -0.54 10.98 11.28
CA THR A 245 -0.01 12.05 10.44
C THR A 245 0.64 11.43 9.21
N GLU A 246 0.23 11.91 8.06
CA GLU A 246 0.59 11.37 6.76
C GLU A 246 1.19 12.45 5.87
N ILE A 247 1.96 12.02 4.87
CA ILE A 247 2.51 12.89 3.83
C ILE A 247 2.43 12.18 2.49
N GLY A 248 2.24 12.93 1.42
CA GLY A 248 2.27 12.43 0.06
C GLY A 248 2.51 13.51 -0.96
N VAL A 249 2.66 13.10 -2.19
CA VAL A 249 2.87 13.97 -3.33
C VAL A 249 1.82 13.65 -4.40
N LEU A 250 1.16 14.67 -4.89
CA LEU A 250 0.30 14.61 -6.06
C LEU A 250 1.10 15.11 -7.27
N LEU A 251 1.26 14.26 -8.27
CA LEU A 251 2.04 14.50 -9.49
C LEU A 251 1.11 14.58 -10.69
N ASN A 252 1.19 15.67 -11.46
CA ASN A 252 0.54 15.76 -12.75
C ASN A 252 1.46 15.16 -13.82
N SER A 253 1.48 13.82 -13.89
CA SER A 253 2.39 13.06 -14.77
C SER A 253 1.61 12.03 -15.59
N PRO A 254 1.21 12.36 -16.83
CA PRO A 254 0.58 11.39 -17.72
C PRO A 254 1.40 10.12 -17.94
N PRO A 255 2.74 10.16 -18.16
CA PRO A 255 3.52 8.95 -18.32
C PRO A 255 3.47 8.04 -17.08
N LEU A 256 3.53 8.62 -15.87
CA LEU A 256 3.49 7.84 -14.64
C LEU A 256 2.10 7.24 -14.41
N ALA A 257 1.03 8.01 -14.66
CA ALA A 257 -0.34 7.52 -14.56
C ALA A 257 -0.59 6.34 -15.50
N GLN A 258 -0.17 6.47 -16.77
CA GLN A 258 -0.25 5.37 -17.75
C GLN A 258 0.56 4.15 -17.31
N ALA A 259 1.76 4.34 -16.76
CA ALA A 259 2.58 3.24 -16.25
C ALA A 259 1.91 2.50 -15.10
N VAL A 260 1.23 3.22 -14.18
CA VAL A 260 0.45 2.61 -13.09
C VAL A 260 -0.69 1.77 -13.65
N HIS A 261 -1.50 2.34 -14.55
CA HIS A 261 -2.63 1.63 -15.16
C HIS A 261 -2.16 0.38 -15.93
N ALA A 262 -1.07 0.49 -16.71
CA ALA A 262 -0.49 -0.63 -17.43
C ALA A 262 0.04 -1.73 -16.49
N THR A 263 0.68 -1.33 -15.39
CA THR A 263 1.17 -2.25 -14.36
C THR A 263 0.01 -3.01 -13.71
N MET A 264 -1.09 -2.33 -13.41
CA MET A 264 -2.31 -2.97 -12.91
C MET A 264 -2.88 -3.96 -13.93
N ASP A 265 -3.00 -3.57 -15.21
CA ASP A 265 -3.52 -4.43 -16.26
C ASP A 265 -2.69 -5.72 -16.45
N GLN A 266 -1.37 -5.61 -16.34
CA GLN A 266 -0.46 -6.75 -16.52
C GLN A 266 -0.44 -7.68 -15.30
N ASN A 267 -0.45 -7.13 -14.09
CA ASN A 267 -0.08 -7.87 -12.88
C ASN A 267 -1.27 -8.36 -12.06
N LEU A 268 -2.44 -7.70 -12.13
CA LEU A 268 -3.59 -8.07 -11.29
C LEU A 268 -4.03 -9.52 -11.48
N LYS A 269 -4.01 -10.03 -12.69
CA LYS A 269 -4.40 -11.42 -13.01
C LYS A 269 -3.49 -12.45 -12.33
N THR A 270 -2.20 -12.13 -12.19
CA THR A 270 -1.19 -13.03 -11.64
C THR A 270 -1.07 -12.93 -10.12
N TYR A 271 -1.14 -11.70 -9.59
CA TYR A 271 -0.78 -11.43 -8.20
C TYR A 271 -1.94 -11.08 -7.29
N ALA A 272 -3.18 -11.15 -7.79
CA ALA A 272 -4.35 -10.87 -6.97
C ALA A 272 -5.53 -11.83 -7.23
N TYR A 273 -6.38 -11.99 -6.22
CA TYR A 273 -7.73 -12.49 -6.42
C TYR A 273 -8.59 -11.36 -6.96
N ARG A 274 -9.33 -11.61 -8.03
CA ARG A 274 -10.44 -10.75 -8.45
C ARG A 274 -11.70 -11.18 -7.72
N LEU A 275 -12.38 -10.23 -7.08
CA LEU A 275 -13.67 -10.49 -6.44
C LEU A 275 -14.78 -10.28 -7.48
N VAL A 276 -15.71 -11.23 -7.54
CA VAL A 276 -16.83 -11.21 -8.49
C VAL A 276 -18.08 -11.75 -7.81
N LEU A 277 -19.22 -11.17 -8.11
CA LEU A 277 -20.51 -11.68 -7.68
C LEU A 277 -20.94 -12.85 -8.58
N ASP A 278 -21.36 -13.96 -7.97
CA ASP A 278 -21.95 -15.10 -8.70
C ASP A 278 -23.42 -14.86 -9.07
N ALA A 279 -24.05 -15.82 -9.75
CA ALA A 279 -25.46 -15.74 -10.15
C ALA A 279 -26.45 -15.60 -8.98
N ASN A 280 -26.01 -15.90 -7.74
CA ASN A 280 -26.79 -15.75 -6.52
C ASN A 280 -26.41 -14.50 -5.73
N ASN A 281 -25.72 -13.55 -6.36
CA ASN A 281 -25.22 -12.33 -5.75
C ASN A 281 -24.28 -12.58 -4.54
N LYS A 282 -23.47 -13.66 -4.59
CA LYS A 282 -22.47 -13.98 -3.55
C LYS A 282 -21.09 -13.72 -4.06
N ILE A 283 -20.23 -13.19 -3.19
CA ILE A 283 -18.84 -12.90 -3.53
C ILE A 283 -18.08 -14.21 -3.76
N THR A 284 -17.38 -14.28 -4.88
CA THR A 284 -16.40 -15.30 -5.22
C THR A 284 -15.04 -14.66 -5.47
N TRP A 285 -13.97 -15.38 -5.17
CA TRP A 285 -12.59 -14.99 -5.42
C TRP A 285 -12.07 -15.78 -6.60
N GLN A 286 -11.70 -15.09 -7.66
CA GLN A 286 -11.18 -15.70 -8.89
C GLN A 286 -9.69 -15.42 -9.02
N ARG A 287 -8.95 -16.42 -9.42
CA ARG A 287 -7.51 -16.33 -9.66
C ARG A 287 -7.15 -17.05 -10.94
N GLU A 288 -6.36 -16.38 -11.78
CA GLU A 288 -5.75 -17.01 -12.94
C GLU A 288 -4.57 -17.89 -12.52
N THR A 289 -4.46 -19.08 -13.09
CA THR A 289 -3.31 -19.97 -12.92
C THR A 289 -2.87 -20.54 -14.27
N PRO A 290 -1.63 -21.06 -14.40
CA PRO A 290 -1.19 -21.75 -15.61
C PRO A 290 -2.08 -22.93 -16.05
N HIS A 291 -2.89 -23.46 -15.11
CA HIS A 291 -3.80 -24.59 -15.34
C HIS A 291 -5.28 -24.16 -15.52
N GLY A 292 -5.52 -22.84 -15.64
CA GLY A 292 -6.84 -22.25 -15.78
C GLY A 292 -7.30 -21.49 -14.52
N PRO A 293 -8.48 -20.85 -14.58
CA PRO A 293 -9.00 -20.06 -13.48
C PRO A 293 -9.45 -20.94 -12.31
N LEU A 294 -9.04 -20.55 -11.09
CA LEU A 294 -9.53 -21.12 -9.84
C LEU A 294 -10.57 -20.17 -9.24
N ILE A 295 -11.73 -20.73 -8.87
CA ILE A 295 -12.83 -19.99 -8.28
C ILE A 295 -13.08 -20.51 -6.86
N TYR A 296 -13.03 -19.60 -5.89
CA TYR A 296 -13.31 -19.90 -4.49
C TYR A 296 -14.64 -19.26 -4.10
N THR A 297 -15.57 -20.08 -3.59
CA THR A 297 -16.89 -19.64 -3.08
C THR A 297 -16.84 -19.15 -1.63
N LYS A 298 -15.69 -19.23 -1.01
CA LYS A 298 -15.39 -18.72 0.34
C LYS A 298 -14.04 -18.06 0.31
N GLU A 299 -13.86 -17.08 1.19
CA GLU A 299 -12.59 -16.34 1.28
C GLU A 299 -11.39 -17.29 1.42
N PRO A 300 -10.40 -17.18 0.48
CA PRO A 300 -9.27 -18.10 0.43
C PRO A 300 -8.42 -18.05 1.69
N LYS A 301 -7.83 -19.20 2.08
CA LYS A 301 -6.92 -19.34 3.23
C LYS A 301 -7.53 -18.92 4.58
N MET A 302 -8.84 -18.67 4.67
CA MET A 302 -9.55 -18.28 5.89
C MET A 302 -10.38 -19.43 6.44
N LYS A 303 -10.16 -19.82 7.70
CA LYS A 303 -10.91 -20.88 8.37
C LYS A 303 -12.32 -20.38 8.75
N TRP A 304 -13.28 -21.30 8.93
CA TRP A 304 -14.66 -20.96 9.24
C TRP A 304 -14.81 -20.11 10.52
N TRP A 305 -14.07 -20.43 11.57
CA TRP A 305 -14.10 -19.68 12.84
C TRP A 305 -13.49 -18.26 12.70
N GLN A 306 -12.48 -18.09 11.79
CA GLN A 306 -11.92 -16.77 11.49
C GLN A 306 -12.97 -15.91 10.78
N ARG A 307 -13.72 -16.47 9.82
CA ARG A 307 -14.83 -15.74 9.17
C ARG A 307 -15.89 -15.30 10.18
N ALA A 308 -16.28 -16.20 11.10
CA ALA A 308 -17.23 -15.86 12.16
C ALA A 308 -16.67 -14.74 13.07
N GLY A 309 -15.40 -14.83 13.46
CA GLY A 309 -14.73 -13.82 14.26
C GLY A 309 -14.64 -12.45 13.54
N MET A 310 -14.27 -12.42 12.25
CA MET A 310 -14.24 -11.19 11.46
C MET A 310 -15.61 -10.53 11.39
N LYS A 311 -16.66 -11.33 11.18
CA LYS A 311 -18.03 -10.81 11.17
C LYS A 311 -18.43 -10.20 12.51
N LEU A 312 -18.04 -10.79 13.64
CA LEU A 312 -18.29 -10.22 14.96
C LEU A 312 -17.50 -8.91 15.16
N ILE A 313 -16.23 -8.88 14.79
CA ILE A 313 -15.38 -7.68 14.87
C ILE A 313 -15.98 -6.54 14.03
N SER A 314 -16.47 -6.83 12.83
CA SER A 314 -17.03 -5.80 11.94
C SER A 314 -18.31 -5.12 12.49
N TRP A 315 -18.94 -5.66 13.54
CA TRP A 315 -20.08 -5.04 14.22
C TRP A 315 -19.68 -4.10 15.35
N LEU A 316 -18.43 -4.15 15.79
CA LEU A 316 -17.95 -3.27 16.85
C LEU A 316 -17.93 -1.80 16.37
N PRO A 317 -18.27 -0.84 17.23
CA PRO A 317 -18.27 0.59 16.89
C PRO A 317 -16.86 1.19 16.98
N ILE A 318 -15.87 0.54 16.38
CA ILE A 318 -14.44 0.94 16.42
C ILE A 318 -13.89 1.25 15.03
N GLU A 319 -14.72 1.30 13.99
CA GLU A 319 -14.32 1.52 12.60
C GLU A 319 -13.52 2.82 12.42
N GLY A 320 -13.93 3.90 13.10
CA GLY A 320 -13.23 5.19 13.03
C GLY A 320 -11.82 5.22 13.64
N PHE A 321 -11.39 4.11 14.25
CA PHE A 321 -10.02 3.97 14.81
C PHE A 321 -9.11 3.06 13.97
N MET A 322 -9.62 2.58 12.83
CA MET A 322 -8.95 1.61 11.95
C MET A 322 -8.21 2.27 10.82
#